data_d0cdc93b55fc3c705afc46f02cb198de
#
_entry.id   d0cdc93b55fc3c705afc46f02cb198de
#
_cell.length_a   1.000
_cell.length_b   1.000
_cell.length_c   1.000
_cell.angle_alpha   90.00
_cell.angle_beta   90.00
_cell.angle_gamma   90.00
#
_symmetry.space_group_name_H-M   'P 1'
#
loop_
_entity.id
_entity.type
_entity.pdbx_description
1 polymer ?
#
loop_
_entity_poly.entity_id
_entity_poly.type
_entity_poly.pdbx_seq_one_letter_code
_entity_poly.pdbx_strand_id
1 'polypeptide(L)'
;MFRSMVLTALGVALVAGLVLSAVQALHVSPIIYAAEVFEIAAPDVVEAHNDGHSHAHNDEAWSPADGMERIGYTVLSNVLSAFGFAMILLAAMFMARDKAQLNISWLAGLGWGLAGYLTFFVVPALGLSPEIPSMEAAVLEGRQAWWVLAVVATGLAIASLVFLPGMAKLAAVVFVAAPWVVGAPQPEVHGFLHPDAQAVATLEGLQSQFIYATALANGLFWLTIGGLKAYAATRFIKA
;
A
#
# COMPACT_ATOMS: atom_id res chain seq x y z
N MET A 1 -30.26 3.03 5.27
CA MET A 1 -28.98 2.39 5.67
C MET A 1 -27.89 2.48 4.59
N PHE A 2 -28.04 1.86 3.41
CA PHE A 2 -26.98 1.87 2.37
C PHE A 2 -26.48 3.26 1.99
N ARG A 3 -27.39 4.22 1.67
CA ARG A 3 -27.03 5.60 1.34
C ARG A 3 -26.19 6.28 2.44
N SER A 4 -26.56 6.09 3.72
CA SER A 4 -25.80 6.65 4.84
C SER A 4 -24.42 6.04 4.95
N MET A 5 -24.29 4.73 4.71
CA MET A 5 -22.98 4.03 4.71
C MET A 5 -22.07 4.57 3.62
N VAL A 6 -22.59 4.74 2.39
CA VAL A 6 -21.81 5.27 1.25
C VAL A 6 -21.38 6.72 1.51
N LEU A 7 -22.29 7.58 1.97
CA LEU A 7 -21.96 8.98 2.28
C LEU A 7 -20.94 9.10 3.41
N THR A 8 -21.06 8.26 4.43
CA THR A 8 -20.05 8.18 5.51
C THR A 8 -18.70 7.72 4.99
N ALA A 9 -18.69 6.69 4.12
CA ALA A 9 -17.45 6.22 3.52
C ALA A 9 -16.79 7.28 2.65
N LEU A 10 -17.58 8.04 1.89
CA LEU A 10 -17.08 9.14 1.06
C LEU A 10 -16.45 10.26 1.92
N GLY A 11 -17.12 10.66 3.00
CA GLY A 11 -16.58 11.68 3.92
C GLY A 11 -15.27 11.24 4.57
N VAL A 12 -15.19 9.97 5.03
CA VAL A 12 -13.96 9.40 5.58
C VAL A 12 -12.86 9.34 4.52
N ALA A 13 -13.22 8.95 3.28
CA ALA A 13 -12.28 8.84 2.17
C ALA A 13 -11.66 10.17 1.80
N LEU A 14 -12.46 11.24 1.75
CA LEU A 14 -11.97 12.59 1.49
C LEU A 14 -10.92 13.00 2.54
N VAL A 15 -11.22 12.84 3.82
CA VAL A 15 -10.29 13.23 4.88
C VAL A 15 -9.03 12.34 4.86
N ALA A 16 -9.18 11.02 4.79
CA ALA A 16 -8.05 10.10 4.80
C ALA A 16 -7.18 10.23 3.55
N GLY A 17 -7.80 10.40 2.37
CA GLY A 17 -7.08 10.61 1.11
C GLY A 17 -6.30 11.92 1.10
N LEU A 18 -6.89 13.01 1.64
CA LEU A 18 -6.17 14.29 1.78
C LEU A 18 -5.03 14.20 2.79
N VAL A 19 -5.23 13.53 3.93
CA VAL A 19 -4.14 13.29 4.91
C VAL A 19 -3.01 12.51 4.27
N LEU A 20 -3.31 11.42 3.55
CA LEU A 20 -2.31 10.64 2.83
C LEU A 20 -1.56 11.50 1.82
N SER A 21 -2.29 12.26 0.99
CA SER A 21 -1.69 13.14 -0.03
C SER A 21 -0.77 14.20 0.58
N ALA A 22 -1.19 14.81 1.69
CA ALA A 22 -0.37 15.80 2.39
C ALA A 22 0.93 15.18 2.94
N VAL A 23 0.84 14.01 3.57
CA VAL A 23 2.03 13.31 4.09
C VAL A 23 2.94 12.86 2.95
N GLN A 24 2.38 12.36 1.85
CA GLN A 24 3.16 11.98 0.66
C GLN A 24 3.86 13.19 0.04
N ALA A 25 3.17 14.32 -0.12
CA ALA A 25 3.75 15.53 -0.70
C ALA A 25 4.92 16.08 0.15
N LEU A 26 4.84 15.95 1.48
CA LEU A 26 5.84 16.46 2.39
C LEU A 26 7.04 15.53 2.63
N HIS A 27 6.81 14.22 2.61
CA HIS A 27 7.81 13.23 3.06
C HIS A 27 8.17 12.18 2.02
N VAL A 28 7.27 11.85 1.08
CA VAL A 28 7.49 10.76 0.10
C VAL A 28 7.94 11.31 -1.24
N SER A 29 7.19 12.28 -1.79
CA SER A 29 7.48 12.85 -3.11
C SER A 29 8.87 13.47 -3.25
N PRO A 30 9.42 14.20 -2.25
CA PRO A 30 10.78 14.72 -2.33
C PRO A 30 11.86 13.64 -2.49
N ILE A 31 11.63 12.45 -1.90
CA ILE A 31 12.56 11.32 -2.03
C ILE A 31 12.49 10.73 -3.44
N ILE A 32 11.28 10.61 -4.00
CA ILE A 32 11.08 10.13 -5.38
C ILE A 32 11.78 11.09 -6.36
N TYR A 33 11.52 12.39 -6.25
CA TYR A 33 12.16 13.39 -7.13
C TYR A 33 13.69 13.39 -7.02
N ALA A 34 14.22 13.17 -5.81
CA ALA A 34 15.67 13.06 -5.62
C ALA A 34 16.25 11.79 -6.27
N ALA A 35 15.48 10.69 -6.33
CA ALA A 35 15.90 9.46 -6.97
C ALA A 35 15.77 9.52 -8.51
N GLU A 36 14.73 10.18 -9.05
CA GLU A 36 14.51 10.37 -10.50
C GLU A 36 15.68 11.08 -11.19
N VAL A 37 16.44 11.92 -10.49
CA VAL A 37 17.65 12.58 -11.03
C VAL A 37 18.69 11.58 -11.48
N PHE A 38 18.80 10.43 -10.81
CA PHE A 38 19.76 9.38 -11.15
C PHE A 38 19.31 8.50 -12.32
N GLU A 39 18.01 8.43 -12.63
CA GLU A 39 17.51 7.75 -13.83
C GLU A 39 17.90 8.49 -15.11
N ILE A 40 17.79 9.83 -15.10
CA ILE A 40 18.12 10.66 -16.25
C ILE A 40 19.64 10.69 -16.51
N ALA A 41 20.44 10.55 -15.45
CA ALA A 41 21.90 10.59 -15.53
C ALA A 41 22.55 9.25 -15.88
N ALA A 42 21.81 8.15 -15.84
CA ALA A 42 22.34 6.86 -16.24
C ALA A 42 22.54 6.84 -17.76
N PRO A 43 23.78 6.59 -18.29
CA PRO A 43 23.94 6.39 -19.72
C PRO A 43 23.13 5.16 -20.11
N ASP A 44 22.39 5.26 -21.24
CA ASP A 44 21.74 4.12 -21.85
C ASP A 44 22.76 2.99 -21.97
N VAL A 45 22.64 1.96 -21.14
CA VAL A 45 23.38 0.71 -21.32
C VAL A 45 22.70 0.07 -22.54
N VAL A 46 23.22 0.40 -23.71
CA VAL A 46 22.85 -0.23 -24.96
C VAL A 46 23.31 -1.67 -24.85
N GLU A 47 22.44 -2.55 -24.37
CA GLU A 47 22.61 -3.97 -24.59
C GLU A 47 22.61 -4.19 -26.09
N ALA A 48 23.81 -4.48 -26.62
CA ALA A 48 24.01 -4.87 -28.00
C ALA A 48 23.46 -6.28 -28.22
N HIS A 49 22.14 -6.43 -28.18
CA HIS A 49 21.45 -7.58 -28.74
C HIS A 49 21.13 -7.28 -30.20
N ASN A 50 22.03 -7.80 -31.04
CA ASN A 50 21.95 -7.80 -32.46
C ASN A 50 20.94 -8.86 -32.92
N ASP A 51 19.65 -8.57 -32.81
CA ASP A 51 18.57 -9.31 -33.48
C ASP A 51 17.60 -8.33 -34.12
N GLY A 52 17.67 -8.32 -35.46
CA GLY A 52 17.02 -7.37 -36.34
C GLY A 52 15.49 -7.51 -36.41
N HIS A 53 14.82 -6.96 -35.43
CA HIS A 53 13.41 -6.55 -35.56
C HIS A 53 13.23 -5.17 -34.90
N SER A 54 13.37 -4.15 -35.74
CA SER A 54 13.01 -2.77 -35.40
C SER A 54 11.50 -2.67 -35.20
N HIS A 55 11.02 -2.91 -34.00
CA HIS A 55 9.75 -2.39 -33.53
C HIS A 55 10.03 -1.09 -32.77
N ALA A 56 9.94 0.02 -33.51
CA ALA A 56 9.81 1.33 -32.90
C ALA A 56 8.45 1.39 -32.18
N HIS A 57 8.39 0.89 -30.97
CA HIS A 57 7.32 1.18 -30.04
C HIS A 57 7.71 2.40 -29.20
N ASN A 58 7.50 3.58 -29.80
CA ASN A 58 7.29 4.81 -29.06
C ASN A 58 5.89 4.78 -28.44
N ASP A 59 5.59 3.76 -27.66
CA ASP A 59 4.48 3.79 -26.72
C ASP A 59 5.04 4.26 -25.37
N GLU A 60 5.40 5.55 -25.30
CA GLU A 60 5.55 6.22 -24.01
C GLU A 60 4.22 6.06 -23.30
N ALA A 61 4.19 5.15 -22.29
CA ALA A 61 3.01 4.98 -21.47
C ALA A 61 2.63 6.35 -20.91
N TRP A 62 1.37 6.76 -21.10
CA TRP A 62 0.90 8.06 -20.65
C TRP A 62 1.23 8.26 -19.16
N SER A 63 1.84 9.38 -18.82
CA SER A 63 2.11 9.82 -17.46
C SER A 63 1.65 11.26 -17.27
N PRO A 64 1.19 11.63 -16.07
CA PRO A 64 0.81 13.01 -15.80
C PRO A 64 2.05 13.92 -15.82
N ALA A 65 1.88 15.13 -16.36
CA ALA A 65 2.94 16.13 -16.34
C ALA A 65 3.30 16.52 -14.89
N ASP A 66 4.58 16.84 -14.67
CA ASP A 66 5.07 17.26 -13.38
C ASP A 66 4.34 18.50 -12.82
N GLY A 67 4.32 18.64 -11.51
CA GLY A 67 3.69 19.75 -10.81
C GLY A 67 2.23 19.49 -10.48
N MET A 68 1.33 20.43 -10.83
CA MET A 68 -0.07 20.39 -10.38
C MET A 68 -0.87 19.21 -10.94
N GLU A 69 -0.55 18.75 -12.12
CA GLU A 69 -1.22 17.60 -12.71
C GLU A 69 -0.88 16.31 -11.97
N ARG A 70 0.40 16.03 -11.74
CA ARG A 70 0.88 14.88 -10.95
C ARG A 70 0.30 14.90 -9.53
N ILE A 71 0.26 16.07 -8.87
CA ILE A 71 -0.36 16.23 -7.56
C ILE A 71 -1.86 15.95 -7.62
N GLY A 72 -2.56 16.47 -8.63
CA GLY A 72 -4.00 16.27 -8.81
C GLY A 72 -4.39 14.81 -8.96
N TYR A 73 -3.67 14.07 -9.81
CA TYR A 73 -3.89 12.62 -9.97
C TYR A 73 -3.53 11.83 -8.70
N THR A 74 -2.48 12.23 -7.99
CA THR A 74 -2.12 11.60 -6.70
C THR A 74 -3.24 11.79 -5.67
N VAL A 75 -3.77 12.99 -5.52
CA VAL A 75 -4.91 13.27 -4.61
C VAL A 75 -6.14 12.46 -5.02
N LEU A 76 -6.49 12.47 -6.31
CA LEU A 76 -7.63 11.72 -6.83
C LEU A 76 -7.49 10.22 -6.55
N SER A 77 -6.34 9.64 -6.85
CA SER A 77 -6.03 8.23 -6.62
C SER A 77 -6.12 7.86 -5.14
N ASN A 78 -5.54 8.70 -4.27
CA ASN A 78 -5.57 8.50 -2.82
C ASN A 78 -7.01 8.56 -2.26
N VAL A 79 -7.84 9.48 -2.72
CA VAL A 79 -9.24 9.58 -2.29
C VAL A 79 -10.06 8.38 -2.77
N LEU A 80 -9.88 7.96 -4.02
CA LEU A 80 -10.57 6.78 -4.56
C LEU A 80 -10.15 5.51 -3.85
N SER A 81 -8.86 5.32 -3.59
CA SER A 81 -8.33 4.19 -2.81
C SER A 81 -8.86 4.21 -1.37
N ALA A 82 -8.86 5.39 -0.74
CA ALA A 82 -9.42 5.56 0.60
C ALA A 82 -10.91 5.18 0.65
N PHE A 83 -11.68 5.50 -0.41
CA PHE A 83 -13.09 5.12 -0.49
C PHE A 83 -13.25 3.58 -0.54
N GLY A 84 -12.49 2.90 -1.39
CA GLY A 84 -12.50 1.45 -1.48
C GLY A 84 -12.15 0.78 -0.14
N PHE A 85 -11.04 1.20 0.48
CA PHE A 85 -10.62 0.68 1.78
C PHE A 85 -11.59 1.01 2.90
N ALA A 86 -12.17 2.20 2.91
CA ALA A 86 -13.21 2.57 3.86
C ALA A 86 -14.45 1.67 3.73
N MET A 87 -14.85 1.28 2.52
CA MET A 87 -15.97 0.35 2.31
C MET A 87 -15.63 -1.06 2.79
N ILE A 88 -14.45 -1.57 2.49
CA ILE A 88 -13.98 -2.88 2.96
C ILE A 88 -13.95 -2.94 4.49
N LEU A 89 -13.34 -1.93 5.12
CA LEU A 89 -13.23 -1.86 6.58
C LEU A 89 -14.61 -1.77 7.24
N LEU A 90 -15.52 -0.99 6.67
CA LEU A 90 -16.89 -0.89 7.15
C LEU A 90 -17.62 -2.23 7.09
N ALA A 91 -17.52 -2.94 5.98
CA ALA A 91 -18.13 -4.27 5.82
C ALA A 91 -17.55 -5.27 6.86
N ALA A 92 -16.22 -5.27 7.07
CA ALA A 92 -15.56 -6.11 8.06
C ALA A 92 -16.02 -5.76 9.50
N MET A 93 -16.15 -4.47 9.84
CA MET A 93 -16.65 -4.02 11.15
C MET A 93 -18.09 -4.46 11.40
N PHE A 94 -18.96 -4.36 10.41
CA PHE A 94 -20.35 -4.83 10.54
C PHE A 94 -20.42 -6.33 10.69
N MET A 95 -19.65 -7.08 9.92
CA MET A 95 -19.58 -8.53 10.04
C MET A 95 -19.07 -8.95 11.42
N ALA A 96 -18.04 -8.28 11.95
CA ALA A 96 -17.51 -8.55 13.29
C ALA A 96 -18.51 -8.19 14.40
N ARG A 97 -19.26 -7.10 14.24
CA ARG A 97 -20.34 -6.74 15.17
C ARG A 97 -21.45 -7.82 15.18
N ASP A 98 -21.90 -8.25 14.00
CA ASP A 98 -23.00 -9.22 13.87
C ASP A 98 -22.62 -10.62 14.33
N LYS A 99 -21.45 -11.12 13.91
CA LYS A 99 -21.02 -12.52 14.12
C LYS A 99 -20.20 -12.72 15.39
N ALA A 100 -19.33 -11.77 15.75
CA ALA A 100 -18.44 -11.87 16.92
C ALA A 100 -18.87 -10.97 18.08
N GLN A 101 -20.00 -10.24 17.97
CA GLN A 101 -20.55 -9.35 18.99
C GLN A 101 -19.54 -8.29 19.46
N LEU A 102 -18.64 -7.84 18.57
CA LEU A 102 -17.65 -6.83 18.89
C LEU A 102 -18.28 -5.44 18.95
N ASN A 103 -18.02 -4.73 20.04
CA ASN A 103 -18.48 -3.36 20.19
C ASN A 103 -17.72 -2.40 19.26
N ILE A 104 -18.45 -1.47 18.64
CA ILE A 104 -17.87 -0.37 17.89
C ILE A 104 -17.55 0.75 18.87
N SER A 105 -16.25 0.94 19.12
CA SER A 105 -15.74 2.02 19.97
C SER A 105 -14.58 2.72 19.24
N TRP A 106 -14.14 3.87 19.77
CA TRP A 106 -12.97 4.58 19.24
C TRP A 106 -11.70 3.69 19.20
N LEU A 107 -11.43 2.98 20.31
CA LEU A 107 -10.29 2.06 20.39
C LEU A 107 -10.43 0.88 19.42
N ALA A 108 -11.64 0.33 19.29
CA ALA A 108 -11.90 -0.69 18.28
C ALA A 108 -11.65 -0.16 16.85
N GLY A 109 -12.01 1.10 16.59
CA GLY A 109 -11.74 1.75 15.30
C GLY A 109 -10.25 1.84 14.99
N LEU A 110 -9.42 2.24 15.95
CA LEU A 110 -7.97 2.24 15.80
C LEU A 110 -7.42 0.82 15.58
N GLY A 111 -7.96 -0.18 16.29
CA GLY A 111 -7.63 -1.60 16.06
C GLY A 111 -7.96 -2.07 14.65
N TRP A 112 -9.09 -1.66 14.10
CA TRP A 112 -9.46 -1.94 12.71
C TRP A 112 -8.55 -1.22 11.71
N GLY A 113 -8.17 0.03 11.99
CA GLY A 113 -7.16 0.75 11.20
C GLY A 113 -5.82 0.01 11.21
N LEU A 114 -5.36 -0.43 12.39
CA LEU A 114 -4.13 -1.21 12.51
C LEU A 114 -4.22 -2.54 11.75
N ALA A 115 -5.35 -3.24 11.81
CA ALA A 115 -5.58 -4.46 11.04
C ALA A 115 -5.48 -4.22 9.53
N GLY A 116 -6.05 -3.12 9.03
CA GLY A 116 -5.90 -2.70 7.63
C GLY A 116 -4.45 -2.38 7.28
N TYR A 117 -3.74 -1.64 8.12
CA TYR A 117 -2.33 -1.32 7.94
C TYR A 117 -1.45 -2.57 7.85
N LEU A 118 -1.64 -3.52 8.75
CA LEU A 118 -0.93 -4.80 8.72
C LEU A 118 -1.24 -5.60 7.45
N THR A 119 -2.51 -5.66 7.07
CA THR A 119 -2.97 -6.47 5.93
C THR A 119 -2.50 -5.91 4.58
N PHE A 120 -2.64 -4.62 4.36
CA PHE A 120 -2.44 -4.02 3.03
C PHE A 120 -1.06 -3.37 2.85
N PHE A 121 -0.34 -3.12 3.93
CA PHE A 121 0.98 -2.49 3.85
C PHE A 121 2.07 -3.31 4.55
N VAL A 122 2.00 -3.53 5.87
CA VAL A 122 3.15 -4.07 6.62
C VAL A 122 3.55 -5.46 6.15
N VAL A 123 2.60 -6.41 6.12
CA VAL A 123 2.93 -7.80 5.75
C VAL A 123 3.40 -7.89 4.29
N PRO A 124 2.72 -7.27 3.30
CA PRO A 124 3.25 -7.20 1.95
C PRO A 124 4.63 -6.53 1.85
N ALA A 125 4.87 -5.43 2.56
CA ALA A 125 6.14 -4.70 2.52
C ALA A 125 7.33 -5.48 3.11
N LEU A 126 7.08 -6.47 3.97
CA LEU A 126 8.14 -7.35 4.49
C LEU A 126 8.69 -8.31 3.43
N GLY A 127 7.92 -8.63 2.40
CA GLY A 127 8.37 -9.48 1.28
C GLY A 127 8.67 -8.70 0.01
N LEU A 128 7.90 -7.63 -0.24
CA LEU A 128 8.06 -6.69 -1.35
C LEU A 128 8.21 -5.29 -0.77
N SER A 129 9.43 -4.91 -0.41
CA SER A 129 9.70 -3.59 0.14
C SER A 129 9.31 -2.49 -0.85
N PRO A 130 8.84 -1.32 -0.39
CA PRO A 130 8.65 -0.17 -1.28
C PRO A 130 9.94 0.18 -2.01
N GLU A 131 9.86 0.38 -3.32
CA GLU A 131 11.00 0.63 -4.21
C GLU A 131 10.96 2.08 -4.71
N ILE A 132 12.14 2.70 -4.86
CA ILE A 132 12.31 4.02 -5.48
C ILE A 132 12.73 3.85 -6.95
N PRO A 133 12.64 4.92 -7.77
CA PRO A 133 13.21 4.95 -9.11
C PRO A 133 14.66 4.43 -9.15
N SER A 134 15.10 3.90 -10.29
CA SER A 134 16.42 3.29 -10.51
C SER A 134 16.66 1.93 -9.81
N MET A 135 15.65 1.35 -9.12
CA MET A 135 15.73 -0.04 -8.63
C MET A 135 15.19 -1.01 -9.68
N GLU A 136 15.89 -2.12 -9.85
CA GLU A 136 15.35 -3.24 -10.61
C GLU A 136 14.26 -3.96 -9.80
N ALA A 137 13.08 -4.13 -10.40
CA ALA A 137 11.94 -4.76 -9.77
C ALA A 137 11.75 -6.18 -10.30
N ALA A 138 11.30 -7.10 -9.44
CA ALA A 138 10.88 -8.42 -9.90
C ALA A 138 9.70 -8.32 -10.88
N VAL A 139 9.48 -9.38 -11.69
CA VAL A 139 8.41 -9.45 -12.70
C VAL A 139 7.04 -9.08 -12.10
N LEU A 140 6.33 -8.17 -12.77
CA LEU A 140 5.12 -7.53 -12.26
C LEU A 140 4.04 -8.53 -11.84
N GLU A 141 3.77 -9.55 -12.68
CA GLU A 141 2.75 -10.56 -12.42
C GLU A 141 3.05 -11.35 -11.14
N GLY A 142 4.31 -11.71 -10.93
CA GLY A 142 4.76 -12.39 -9.72
C GLY A 142 4.56 -11.52 -8.46
N ARG A 143 4.92 -10.24 -8.54
CA ARG A 143 4.74 -9.27 -7.45
C ARG A 143 3.26 -9.09 -7.10
N GLN A 144 2.41 -8.93 -8.11
CA GLN A 144 0.97 -8.79 -7.91
C GLN A 144 0.36 -10.05 -7.29
N ALA A 145 0.69 -11.24 -7.80
CA ALA A 145 0.20 -12.50 -7.28
C ALA A 145 0.62 -12.72 -5.82
N TRP A 146 1.89 -12.46 -5.50
CA TRP A 146 2.39 -12.61 -4.14
C TRP A 146 1.78 -11.56 -3.19
N TRP A 147 1.61 -10.32 -3.64
CA TRP A 147 0.96 -9.28 -2.86
C TRP A 147 -0.49 -9.66 -2.52
N VAL A 148 -1.26 -10.15 -3.49
CA VAL A 148 -2.63 -10.63 -3.26
C VAL A 148 -2.64 -11.79 -2.26
N LEU A 149 -1.72 -12.75 -2.40
CA LEU A 149 -1.56 -13.85 -1.45
C LEU A 149 -1.31 -13.33 -0.04
N ALA A 150 -0.37 -12.40 0.13
CA ALA A 150 -0.02 -11.81 1.42
C ALA A 150 -1.23 -11.08 2.07
N VAL A 151 -1.97 -10.29 1.28
CA VAL A 151 -3.18 -9.59 1.74
C VAL A 151 -4.27 -10.57 2.15
N VAL A 152 -4.60 -11.56 1.31
CA VAL A 152 -5.65 -12.54 1.60
C VAL A 152 -5.27 -13.37 2.82
N ALA A 153 -4.04 -13.86 2.89
CA ALA A 153 -3.56 -14.68 3.99
C ALA A 153 -3.59 -13.89 5.32
N THR A 154 -3.12 -12.64 5.34
CA THR A 154 -3.18 -11.79 6.53
C THR A 154 -4.62 -11.50 6.95
N GLY A 155 -5.50 -11.20 6.01
CA GLY A 155 -6.92 -11.00 6.28
C GLY A 155 -7.59 -12.25 6.88
N LEU A 156 -7.28 -13.45 6.35
CA LEU A 156 -7.76 -14.73 6.88
C LEU A 156 -7.17 -15.03 8.26
N ALA A 157 -5.91 -14.69 8.50
CA ALA A 157 -5.28 -14.83 9.82
C ALA A 157 -6.02 -13.97 10.87
N ILE A 158 -6.24 -12.70 10.58
CA ILE A 158 -7.00 -11.79 11.45
C ILE A 158 -8.43 -12.30 11.64
N ALA A 159 -9.11 -12.71 10.57
CA ALA A 159 -10.45 -13.28 10.66
C ALA A 159 -10.49 -14.54 11.52
N SER A 160 -9.49 -15.41 11.41
CA SER A 160 -9.37 -16.62 12.26
C SER A 160 -9.26 -16.26 13.73
N LEU A 161 -8.49 -15.24 14.08
CA LEU A 161 -8.35 -14.77 15.47
C LEU A 161 -9.65 -14.17 16.02
N VAL A 162 -10.43 -13.50 15.15
CA VAL A 162 -11.67 -12.81 15.54
C VAL A 162 -12.86 -13.78 15.61
N PHE A 163 -13.03 -14.65 14.60
CA PHE A 163 -14.27 -15.41 14.43
C PHE A 163 -14.18 -16.87 14.89
N LEU A 164 -12.98 -17.47 14.94
CA LEU A 164 -12.87 -18.89 15.31
C LEU A 164 -12.76 -19.05 16.84
N PRO A 165 -13.37 -20.11 17.40
CA PRO A 165 -13.26 -20.39 18.84
C PRO A 165 -12.04 -21.27 19.18
N GLY A 166 -11.55 -21.15 20.40
CA GLY A 166 -10.58 -22.07 21.01
C GLY A 166 -9.35 -22.36 20.13
N MET A 167 -9.00 -23.62 19.98
CA MET A 167 -7.83 -24.08 19.22
C MET A 167 -7.92 -23.82 17.70
N ALA A 168 -9.12 -23.59 17.16
CA ALA A 168 -9.28 -23.26 15.74
C ALA A 168 -8.60 -21.93 15.37
N LYS A 169 -8.34 -21.05 16.31
CA LYS A 169 -7.53 -19.83 16.13
C LYS A 169 -6.10 -20.11 15.65
N LEU A 170 -5.59 -21.31 15.86
CA LEU A 170 -4.26 -21.72 15.36
C LEU A 170 -4.20 -21.73 13.82
N ALA A 171 -5.35 -21.75 13.12
CA ALA A 171 -5.38 -21.53 11.69
C ALA A 171 -4.72 -20.21 11.27
N ALA A 172 -4.73 -19.18 12.13
CA ALA A 172 -4.04 -17.93 11.88
C ALA A 172 -2.53 -18.11 11.63
N VAL A 173 -1.89 -19.04 12.33
CA VAL A 173 -0.45 -19.34 12.17
C VAL A 173 -0.18 -19.87 10.77
N VAL A 174 -1.06 -20.76 10.26
CA VAL A 174 -0.95 -21.33 8.91
C VAL A 174 -1.08 -20.22 7.86
N PHE A 175 -2.06 -19.34 8.01
CA PHE A 175 -2.26 -18.22 7.08
C PHE A 175 -1.10 -17.22 7.14
N VAL A 176 -0.59 -16.87 8.31
CA VAL A 176 0.58 -15.97 8.42
C VAL A 176 1.81 -16.59 7.76
N ALA A 177 2.01 -17.92 7.88
CA ALA A 177 3.17 -18.59 7.28
C ALA A 177 3.06 -18.76 5.75
N ALA A 178 1.84 -18.82 5.18
CA ALA A 178 1.62 -19.18 3.78
C ALA A 178 2.41 -18.29 2.77
N PRO A 179 2.43 -16.95 2.84
CA PRO A 179 3.20 -16.13 1.91
C PRO A 179 4.71 -16.40 1.98
N TRP A 180 5.23 -16.70 3.17
CA TRP A 180 6.66 -16.96 3.40
C TRP A 180 7.08 -18.34 2.90
N VAL A 181 6.19 -19.32 2.95
CA VAL A 181 6.42 -20.65 2.35
C VAL A 181 6.49 -20.55 0.82
N VAL A 182 5.66 -19.72 0.22
CA VAL A 182 5.69 -19.47 -1.23
C VAL A 182 6.93 -18.67 -1.61
N GLY A 183 7.34 -17.71 -0.78
CA GLY A 183 8.46 -16.80 -1.04
C GLY A 183 8.06 -15.61 -1.91
N ALA A 184 8.57 -14.43 -1.57
CA ALA A 184 8.38 -13.23 -2.38
C ALA A 184 9.26 -13.29 -3.63
N PRO A 185 8.77 -12.88 -4.81
CA PRO A 185 9.59 -12.81 -6.01
C PRO A 185 10.71 -11.79 -5.82
N GLN A 186 11.90 -12.14 -6.27
CA GLN A 186 13.09 -11.31 -6.16
C GLN A 186 13.50 -10.82 -7.56
N PRO A 187 14.08 -9.62 -7.69
CA PRO A 187 14.71 -9.18 -8.92
C PRO A 187 15.95 -10.01 -9.22
N GLU A 188 16.38 -10.04 -10.48
CA GLU A 188 17.60 -10.75 -10.89
C GLU A 188 18.84 -10.08 -10.31
N VAL A 189 18.84 -8.76 -10.23
CA VAL A 189 19.90 -7.96 -9.63
C VAL A 189 19.39 -7.25 -8.38
N HIS A 190 20.14 -7.35 -7.29
CA HIS A 190 19.81 -6.67 -6.04
C HIS A 190 20.54 -5.32 -5.95
N GLY A 191 19.83 -4.27 -5.55
CA GLY A 191 20.39 -2.94 -5.35
C GLY A 191 20.25 -2.05 -6.58
N PHE A 192 21.17 -1.09 -6.73
CA PHE A 192 21.13 -0.09 -7.77
C PHE A 192 22.25 -0.34 -8.81
N LEU A 193 21.86 -0.38 -10.09
CA LEU A 193 22.80 -0.49 -11.22
C LEU A 193 23.21 0.93 -11.65
N HIS A 194 24.20 1.50 -10.99
CA HIS A 194 24.76 2.80 -11.37
C HIS A 194 26.29 2.74 -11.38
N PRO A 195 26.98 3.31 -12.40
CA PRO A 195 28.44 3.23 -12.53
C PRO A 195 29.20 4.02 -11.46
N ASP A 196 28.57 5.03 -10.87
CA ASP A 196 29.16 5.85 -9.80
C ASP A 196 28.78 5.29 -8.43
N ALA A 197 29.77 4.84 -7.66
CA ALA A 197 29.61 4.33 -6.31
C ALA A 197 29.02 5.34 -5.33
N GLN A 198 29.23 6.66 -5.54
CA GLN A 198 28.66 7.69 -4.71
C GLN A 198 27.16 7.87 -4.98
N ALA A 199 26.74 7.73 -6.23
CA ALA A 199 25.32 7.70 -6.60
C ALA A 199 24.62 6.49 -5.96
N VAL A 200 25.23 5.30 -6.01
CA VAL A 200 24.69 4.09 -5.35
C VAL A 200 24.50 4.33 -3.85
N ALA A 201 25.49 4.84 -3.15
CA ALA A 201 25.38 5.13 -1.71
C ALA A 201 24.28 6.16 -1.39
N THR A 202 24.07 7.13 -2.29
CA THR A 202 23.00 8.11 -2.15
C THR A 202 21.62 7.46 -2.34
N LEU A 203 21.47 6.63 -3.37
CA LEU A 203 20.23 5.89 -3.66
C LEU A 203 19.87 4.92 -2.53
N GLU A 204 20.83 4.20 -1.95
CA GLU A 204 20.60 3.34 -0.77
C GLU A 204 20.09 4.15 0.42
N GLY A 205 20.64 5.35 0.65
CA GLY A 205 20.15 6.29 1.67
C GLY A 205 18.71 6.75 1.40
N LEU A 206 18.38 7.11 0.15
CA LEU A 206 17.04 7.48 -0.28
C LEU A 206 16.04 6.32 -0.15
N GLN A 207 16.44 5.10 -0.53
CA GLN A 207 15.64 3.90 -0.37
C GLN A 207 15.26 3.65 1.09
N SER A 208 16.21 3.75 2.00
CA SER A 208 15.95 3.63 3.43
C SER A 208 14.95 4.67 3.93
N GLN A 209 15.14 5.95 3.55
CA GLN A 209 14.21 7.03 3.90
C GLN A 209 12.81 6.79 3.32
N PHE A 210 12.73 6.29 2.07
CA PHE A 210 11.47 5.99 1.39
C PHE A 210 10.65 4.91 2.11
N ILE A 211 11.29 3.84 2.58
CA ILE A 211 10.64 2.79 3.36
C ILE A 211 10.00 3.36 4.63
N TYR A 212 10.73 4.21 5.38
CA TYR A 212 10.17 4.84 6.59
C TYR A 212 9.08 5.86 6.28
N ALA A 213 9.26 6.69 5.25
CA ALA A 213 8.28 7.69 4.85
C ALA A 213 6.97 7.06 4.39
N THR A 214 7.04 5.99 3.59
CA THR A 214 5.85 5.24 3.12
C THR A 214 5.18 4.49 4.27
N ALA A 215 5.94 3.92 5.19
CA ALA A 215 5.40 3.26 6.38
C ALA A 215 4.62 4.26 7.27
N LEU A 216 5.19 5.43 7.51
CA LEU A 216 4.52 6.51 8.26
C LEU A 216 3.24 6.98 7.54
N ALA A 217 3.32 7.25 6.25
CA ALA A 217 2.20 7.74 5.45
C ALA A 217 1.03 6.74 5.48
N ASN A 218 1.32 5.46 5.24
CA ASN A 218 0.31 4.40 5.31
C ASN A 218 -0.22 4.17 6.72
N GLY A 219 0.62 4.24 7.75
CA GLY A 219 0.19 4.15 9.14
C GLY A 219 -0.83 5.24 9.50
N LEU A 220 -0.53 6.50 9.20
CA LEU A 220 -1.43 7.63 9.42
C LEU A 220 -2.74 7.49 8.61
N PHE A 221 -2.64 7.05 7.36
CA PHE A 221 -3.80 6.80 6.51
C PHE A 221 -4.77 5.79 7.11
N TRP A 222 -4.28 4.62 7.51
CA TRP A 222 -5.10 3.54 8.07
C TRP A 222 -5.68 3.89 9.43
N LEU A 223 -4.92 4.56 10.30
CA LEU A 223 -5.43 5.03 11.58
C LEU A 223 -6.49 6.11 11.40
N THR A 224 -6.35 6.97 10.39
CA THR A 224 -7.38 7.97 10.04
C THR A 224 -8.66 7.30 9.58
N ILE A 225 -8.59 6.31 8.66
CA ILE A 225 -9.77 5.56 8.21
C ILE A 225 -10.45 4.88 9.41
N GLY A 226 -9.69 4.13 10.23
CA GLY A 226 -10.23 3.37 11.35
C GLY A 226 -10.88 4.26 12.40
N GLY A 227 -10.20 5.34 12.80
CA GLY A 227 -10.69 6.31 13.78
C GLY A 227 -11.94 7.04 13.31
N LEU A 228 -11.94 7.58 12.10
CA LEU A 228 -13.10 8.28 11.53
C LEU A 228 -14.30 7.34 11.32
N LYS A 229 -14.07 6.09 10.95
CA LYS A 229 -15.13 5.09 10.81
C LYS A 229 -15.80 4.77 12.14
N ALA A 230 -15.02 4.58 13.20
CA ALA A 230 -15.59 4.37 14.53
C ALA A 230 -16.38 5.58 15.01
N TYR A 231 -15.85 6.80 14.82
CA TYR A 231 -16.56 8.03 15.15
C TYR A 231 -17.88 8.14 14.37
N ALA A 232 -17.86 7.89 13.08
CA ALA A 232 -19.07 7.96 12.25
C ALA A 232 -20.10 6.88 12.61
N ALA A 233 -19.64 5.66 12.90
CA ALA A 233 -20.51 4.56 13.30
C ALA A 233 -21.25 4.84 14.61
N THR A 234 -20.58 5.48 15.58
CA THR A 234 -21.21 5.85 16.86
C THR A 234 -22.17 7.03 16.75
N ARG A 235 -21.98 7.94 15.78
CA ARG A 235 -22.80 9.16 15.63
C ARG A 235 -23.95 9.04 14.65
N PHE A 236 -23.71 8.36 13.52
CA PHE A 236 -24.62 8.41 12.35
C PHE A 236 -25.30 7.08 12.03
N ILE A 237 -24.81 5.97 12.55
CA ILE A 237 -25.38 4.65 12.34
C ILE A 237 -26.05 4.23 13.65
N LYS A 238 -27.18 4.89 13.96
CA LYS A 238 -28.08 4.38 15.00
C LYS A 238 -28.67 3.05 14.51
N ALA A 239 -28.46 2.02 15.32
CA ALA A 239 -29.02 0.70 15.13
C ALA A 239 -30.55 0.73 15.16
#